data_6b1acf358262ec3ba6c61253e9c20b1d
#
_entry.id   6b1acf358262ec3ba6c61253e9c20b1d
#
_cell.length_a   1.000
_cell.length_b   1.000
_cell.length_c   1.000
_cell.angle_alpha   90.00
_cell.angle_beta   90.00
_cell.angle_gamma   90.00
#
_symmetry.space_group_name_H-M   'P 1'
#
loop_
_entity.id
_entity.type
_entity.pdbx_description
1 polymer ?
#
loop_
_entity_poly.entity_id
_entity_poly.type
_entity_poly.pdbx_seq_one_letter_code
_entity_poly.pdbx_strand_id
1 'polypeptide(L)'
;MSLAAYLSRFRPIVSFDEQLGVLRVTGEEDRSTSGRRRRPISAALKATRDVSVDLSELRFADSSLMIDLACLAQRLRAHGRTLLLRHPQPHVRQLIELVGLHRLPSVFVIQSQPAGAPA
;
A
#
# COMPACT_ATOMS: atom_id res chain seq x y z
N MET A 1 16.78 0.83 26.33
CA MET A 1 15.93 1.19 25.19
C MET A 1 15.45 2.62 25.39
N SER A 2 15.58 3.45 24.36
CA SER A 2 15.09 4.83 24.43
C SER A 2 13.56 4.88 24.39
N LEU A 3 12.98 5.94 24.92
CA LEU A 3 11.54 6.15 24.85
C LEU A 3 11.07 6.21 23.40
N ALA A 4 11.83 6.86 22.53
CA ALA A 4 11.49 6.94 21.10
C ALA A 4 11.44 5.55 20.45
N ALA A 5 12.40 4.68 20.77
CA ALA A 5 12.41 3.31 20.25
C ALA A 5 11.23 2.49 20.80
N TYR A 6 10.88 2.70 22.07
CA TYR A 6 9.72 2.05 22.67
C TYR A 6 8.41 2.49 22.00
N LEU A 7 8.23 3.79 21.82
CA LEU A 7 7.04 4.33 21.20
C LEU A 7 6.91 3.94 19.72
N SER A 8 8.05 3.77 19.01
CA SER A 8 8.02 3.36 17.61
C SER A 8 7.42 1.98 17.39
N ARG A 9 7.39 1.12 18.40
CA ARG A 9 6.75 -0.19 18.33
C ARG A 9 5.23 -0.10 18.20
N PHE A 10 4.66 1.02 18.59
CA PHE A 10 3.21 1.25 18.54
C PHE A 10 2.79 2.08 17.32
N ARG A 11 3.73 2.33 16.40
CA ARG A 11 3.38 2.99 15.13
C ARG A 11 2.37 2.13 14.39
N PRO A 12 1.33 2.74 13.81
CA PRO A 12 0.41 2.01 12.95
C PRO A 12 1.17 1.34 11.81
N ILE A 13 0.93 0.05 11.62
CA ILE A 13 1.54 -0.73 10.54
C ILE A 13 0.88 -0.37 9.22
N VAL A 14 -0.42 -0.07 9.28
CA VAL A 14 -1.19 0.46 8.16
C VAL A 14 -1.82 1.77 8.60
N SER A 15 -1.60 2.82 7.83
CA SER A 15 -2.14 4.14 8.13
C SER A 15 -2.46 4.89 6.84
N PHE A 16 -3.40 5.83 6.90
CA PHE A 16 -3.74 6.69 5.78
C PHE A 16 -3.53 8.15 6.16
N ASP A 17 -2.73 8.86 5.35
CA ASP A 17 -2.52 10.30 5.47
C ASP A 17 -3.47 11.01 4.50
N GLU A 18 -4.47 11.69 5.05
CA GLU A 18 -5.49 12.36 4.24
C GLU A 18 -4.94 13.53 3.45
N GLN A 19 -3.95 14.24 3.99
CA GLN A 19 -3.36 15.42 3.32
C GLN A 19 -2.57 15.02 2.08
N LEU A 20 -1.82 13.92 2.17
CA LEU A 20 -0.99 13.44 1.07
C LEU A 20 -1.72 12.43 0.18
N GLY A 21 -2.81 11.85 0.65
CA GLY A 21 -3.48 10.76 -0.07
C GLY A 21 -2.65 9.49 -0.09
N VAL A 22 -1.90 9.21 0.97
CA VAL A 22 -0.96 8.08 1.04
C VAL A 22 -1.45 7.07 2.06
N LEU A 23 -1.66 5.85 1.58
CA LEU A 23 -1.89 4.67 2.40
C LEU A 23 -0.53 4.00 2.61
N ARG A 24 -0.03 4.02 3.83
CA ARG A 24 1.25 3.42 4.15
C ARG A 24 1.04 2.03 4.72
N VAL A 25 1.72 1.04 4.14
CA VAL A 25 1.68 -0.35 4.59
C VAL A 25 3.10 -0.80 4.87
N THR A 26 3.37 -1.22 6.11
CA THR A 26 4.73 -1.56 6.56
C THR A 26 4.77 -2.94 7.19
N GLY A 27 5.97 -3.49 7.29
CA GLY A 27 6.21 -4.74 8.00
C GLY A 27 5.70 -5.97 7.26
N GLU A 28 4.84 -6.72 7.90
CA GLU A 28 4.29 -7.97 7.38
C GLU A 28 2.77 -7.91 7.38
N GLU A 29 2.17 -8.19 6.25
CA GLU A 29 0.72 -8.18 6.09
C GLU A 29 0.24 -9.50 5.51
N ASP A 30 -0.66 -10.15 6.22
CA ASP A 30 -1.24 -11.42 5.84
C ASP A 30 -2.73 -11.47 6.21
N ARG A 31 -3.33 -12.66 6.08
CA ARG A 31 -4.74 -12.84 6.42
C ARG A 31 -5.02 -12.51 7.89
N SER A 32 -4.11 -12.86 8.81
CA SER A 32 -4.31 -12.61 10.23
C SER A 32 -4.29 -11.13 10.60
N THR A 33 -3.70 -10.29 9.77
CA THR A 33 -3.60 -8.84 10.00
C THR A 33 -4.64 -8.03 9.26
N SER A 34 -5.56 -8.68 8.54
CA SER A 34 -6.54 -8.00 7.69
C SER A 34 -7.40 -6.98 8.45
N GLY A 35 -7.71 -7.23 9.72
CA GLY A 35 -8.52 -6.32 10.52
C GLY A 35 -7.91 -4.94 10.71
N ARG A 36 -6.59 -4.84 10.77
CA ARG A 36 -5.90 -3.55 10.97
C ARG A 36 -5.82 -2.70 9.69
N ARG A 37 -6.16 -3.28 8.54
CA ARG A 37 -6.23 -2.53 7.26
C ARG A 37 -7.59 -1.87 7.06
N ARG A 38 -8.60 -2.28 7.78
CA ARG A 38 -10.00 -1.89 7.51
C ARG A 38 -10.21 -0.39 7.63
N ARG A 39 -9.80 0.23 8.73
CA ARG A 39 -9.98 1.67 8.94
C ARG A 39 -9.15 2.52 7.98
N PRO A 40 -7.86 2.25 7.79
CA PRO A 40 -7.07 3.03 6.83
C PRO A 40 -7.61 2.95 5.40
N ILE A 41 -8.03 1.77 4.95
CA ILE A 41 -8.61 1.61 3.61
C ILE A 41 -9.94 2.37 3.51
N SER A 42 -10.78 2.29 4.53
CA SER A 42 -12.03 3.05 4.57
C SER A 42 -11.78 4.56 4.49
N ALA A 43 -10.78 5.05 5.21
CA ALA A 43 -10.39 6.47 5.14
C ALA A 43 -9.91 6.86 3.74
N ALA A 44 -9.13 5.98 3.08
CA ALA A 44 -8.67 6.20 1.71
C ALA A 44 -9.84 6.29 0.73
N LEU A 45 -10.88 5.47 0.92
CA LEU A 45 -12.08 5.52 0.08
C LEU A 45 -12.88 6.80 0.27
N LYS A 46 -12.92 7.34 1.47
CA LYS A 46 -13.65 8.57 1.78
C LYS A 46 -12.93 9.82 1.28
N ALA A 47 -11.63 9.77 1.12
CA ALA A 47 -10.87 10.86 0.55
C ALA A 47 -11.24 11.00 -0.94
N THR A 48 -11.43 12.24 -1.42
CA THR A 48 -11.92 12.47 -2.78
C THR A 48 -10.77 12.70 -3.75
N ARG A 49 -9.76 11.83 -3.73
CA ARG A 49 -8.54 11.96 -4.52
C ARG A 49 -7.95 10.60 -4.86
N ASP A 50 -6.95 10.60 -5.75
CA ASP A 50 -6.18 9.40 -6.02
C ASP A 50 -5.45 8.94 -4.74
N VAL A 51 -5.24 7.65 -4.64
CA VAL A 51 -4.59 7.05 -3.47
C VAL A 51 -3.25 6.47 -3.90
N SER A 52 -2.18 6.90 -3.22
CA SER A 52 -0.87 6.27 -3.32
C SER A 52 -0.70 5.29 -2.18
N VAL A 53 -0.29 4.05 -2.49
CA VAL A 53 0.05 3.05 -1.48
C VAL A 53 1.57 2.99 -1.41
N ASP A 54 2.12 3.41 -0.27
CA ASP A 54 3.57 3.33 -0.03
C ASP A 54 3.92 1.94 0.47
N LEU A 55 4.60 1.17 -0.38
CA LEU A 55 5.01 -0.21 -0.12
C LEU A 55 6.50 -0.35 0.19
N SER A 56 7.21 0.78 0.33
CA SER A 56 8.67 0.77 0.48
C SER A 56 9.16 0.05 1.74
N GLU A 57 8.36 0.05 2.80
CA GLU A 57 8.69 -0.59 4.07
C GLU A 57 7.92 -1.89 4.31
N LEU A 58 7.21 -2.38 3.31
CA LEU A 58 6.51 -3.67 3.38
C LEU A 58 7.49 -4.79 3.04
N ARG A 59 7.81 -5.63 4.04
CA ARG A 59 8.78 -6.71 3.89
C ARG A 59 8.16 -8.02 3.42
N PHE A 60 6.91 -8.27 3.80
CA PHE A 60 6.19 -9.49 3.43
C PHE A 60 4.71 -9.17 3.25
N ALA A 61 4.10 -9.82 2.26
CA ALA A 61 2.67 -9.77 2.05
C ALA A 61 2.19 -11.09 1.45
N ASP A 62 0.97 -11.46 1.76
CA ASP A 62 0.30 -12.57 1.09
C ASP A 62 -0.82 -12.07 0.18
N SER A 63 -1.54 -13.00 -0.44
CA SER A 63 -2.62 -12.68 -1.36
C SER A 63 -3.78 -11.91 -0.70
N SER A 64 -3.95 -11.99 0.61
CA SER A 64 -5.04 -11.26 1.28
C SER A 64 -4.87 -9.75 1.16
N LEU A 65 -3.64 -9.24 1.27
CA LEU A 65 -3.36 -7.83 1.03
C LEU A 65 -3.65 -7.47 -0.44
N MET A 66 -3.26 -8.33 -1.37
CA MET A 66 -3.50 -8.09 -2.79
C MET A 66 -4.99 -8.00 -3.11
N ILE A 67 -5.81 -8.83 -2.49
CA ILE A 67 -7.27 -8.79 -2.63
C ILE A 67 -7.83 -7.47 -2.09
N ASP A 68 -7.37 -7.02 -0.93
CA ASP A 68 -7.82 -5.77 -0.35
C ASP A 68 -7.45 -4.57 -1.23
N LEU A 69 -6.25 -4.56 -1.79
CA LEU A 69 -5.82 -3.51 -2.71
C LEU A 69 -6.60 -3.56 -4.03
N ALA A 70 -6.92 -4.74 -4.53
CA ALA A 70 -7.74 -4.89 -5.72
C ALA A 70 -9.16 -4.35 -5.50
N CYS A 71 -9.75 -4.65 -4.35
CA CYS A 71 -11.08 -4.11 -3.98
C CYS A 71 -11.04 -2.58 -3.85
N LEU A 72 -9.99 -2.05 -3.24
CA LEU A 72 -9.79 -0.60 -3.14
C LEU A 72 -9.69 0.03 -4.53
N ALA A 73 -8.90 -0.56 -5.41
CA ALA A 73 -8.73 -0.08 -6.78
C ALA A 73 -10.06 -0.04 -7.55
N GLN A 74 -10.87 -1.08 -7.44
CA GLN A 74 -12.17 -1.12 -8.11
C GLN A 74 -13.10 -0.03 -7.62
N ARG A 75 -13.13 0.23 -6.33
CA ARG A 75 -13.96 1.28 -5.75
C ARG A 75 -13.49 2.67 -6.13
N LEU A 76 -12.16 2.88 -6.15
CA LEU A 76 -11.59 4.15 -6.60
C LEU A 76 -11.94 4.39 -8.07
N ARG A 77 -11.81 3.37 -8.90
CA ARG A 77 -12.12 3.47 -10.33
C ARG A 77 -13.58 3.87 -10.58
N ALA A 78 -14.50 3.35 -9.77
CA ALA A 78 -15.92 3.69 -9.89
C ALA A 78 -16.19 5.19 -9.70
N HIS A 79 -15.28 5.89 -9.04
CA HIS A 79 -15.33 7.34 -8.82
C HIS A 79 -14.31 8.12 -9.65
N GLY A 80 -13.76 7.51 -10.72
CA GLY A 80 -12.77 8.15 -11.59
C GLY A 80 -11.40 8.36 -10.95
N ARG A 81 -11.08 7.58 -9.90
CA ARG A 81 -9.83 7.73 -9.14
C ARG A 81 -8.88 6.58 -9.42
N THR A 82 -7.61 6.79 -9.15
CA THR A 82 -6.55 5.80 -9.41
C THR A 82 -5.88 5.32 -8.15
N LEU A 83 -5.29 4.12 -8.22
CA LEU A 83 -4.45 3.53 -7.18
C LEU A 83 -3.02 3.47 -7.69
N LEU A 84 -2.10 4.10 -6.98
CA LEU A 84 -0.69 4.10 -7.29
C LEU A 84 0.04 3.24 -6.28
N LEU A 85 0.68 2.16 -6.75
CA LEU A 85 1.49 1.28 -5.90
C LEU A 85 2.93 1.73 -5.98
N ARG A 86 3.45 2.33 -4.90
CA ARG A 86 4.76 2.99 -4.91
C ARG A 86 5.82 2.14 -4.23
N HIS A 87 6.92 1.96 -4.92
CA HIS A 87 8.18 1.43 -4.41
C HIS A 87 8.08 0.05 -3.76
N PRO A 88 7.35 -0.91 -4.36
CA PRO A 88 7.32 -2.25 -3.79
C PRO A 88 8.71 -2.88 -3.80
N GLN A 89 9.06 -3.58 -2.72
CA GLN A 89 10.26 -4.40 -2.70
C GLN A 89 10.14 -5.54 -3.72
N PRO A 90 11.28 -6.12 -4.20
CA PRO A 90 11.23 -7.07 -5.32
C PRO A 90 10.26 -8.24 -5.14
N HIS A 91 10.25 -8.85 -3.95
CA HIS A 91 9.36 -10.00 -3.71
C HIS A 91 7.88 -9.59 -3.59
N VAL A 92 7.60 -8.38 -3.11
CA VAL A 92 6.24 -7.84 -3.09
C VAL A 92 5.81 -7.51 -4.52
N ARG A 93 6.69 -6.95 -5.31
CA ARG A 93 6.44 -6.70 -6.73
C ARG A 93 6.15 -7.98 -7.48
N GLN A 94 6.90 -9.05 -7.22
CA GLN A 94 6.62 -10.36 -7.82
C GLN A 94 5.22 -10.85 -7.49
N LEU A 95 4.79 -10.68 -6.24
CA LEU A 95 3.44 -11.06 -5.83
C LEU A 95 2.38 -10.22 -6.56
N ILE A 96 2.58 -8.91 -6.67
CA ILE A 96 1.70 -8.02 -7.42
C ILE A 96 1.55 -8.52 -8.86
N GLU A 97 2.65 -8.85 -9.51
CA GLU A 97 2.65 -9.34 -10.89
C GLU A 97 2.01 -10.73 -11.00
N LEU A 98 2.30 -11.62 -10.07
CA LEU A 98 1.78 -12.98 -10.07
C LEU A 98 0.26 -13.02 -9.98
N VAL A 99 -0.33 -12.18 -9.11
CA VAL A 99 -1.79 -12.13 -8.96
C VAL A 99 -2.47 -11.20 -9.98
N GLY A 100 -1.70 -10.46 -10.77
CA GLY A 100 -2.23 -9.57 -11.80
C GLY A 100 -2.77 -8.24 -11.29
N LEU A 101 -2.41 -7.83 -10.08
CA LEU A 101 -2.89 -6.56 -9.52
C LEU A 101 -2.47 -5.36 -10.39
N HIS A 102 -1.28 -5.40 -10.97
CA HIS A 102 -0.75 -4.35 -11.84
C HIS A 102 -1.51 -4.21 -13.17
N ARG A 103 -2.31 -5.21 -13.54
CA ARG A 103 -3.09 -5.22 -14.79
C ARG A 103 -4.50 -4.69 -14.61
N LEU A 104 -4.92 -4.45 -13.38
CA LEU A 104 -6.26 -3.92 -13.15
C LEU A 104 -6.36 -2.48 -13.69
N PRO A 105 -7.52 -2.11 -14.26
CA PRO A 105 -7.73 -0.73 -14.69
C PRO A 105 -7.53 0.26 -13.54
N SER A 106 -6.91 1.37 -13.83
CA SER A 106 -6.63 2.45 -12.85
C SER A 106 -5.63 2.07 -11.75
N VAL A 107 -4.86 1.00 -11.94
CA VAL A 107 -3.75 0.62 -11.06
C VAL A 107 -2.43 0.87 -11.77
N PHE A 108 -1.51 1.57 -11.11
CA PHE A 108 -0.18 1.88 -11.64
C PHE A 108 0.87 1.52 -10.62
N VAL A 109 1.92 0.83 -11.06
CA VAL A 109 3.08 0.53 -10.21
C VAL A 109 4.16 1.56 -10.51
N ILE A 110 4.62 2.25 -9.48
CA ILE A 110 5.65 3.28 -9.59
C ILE A 110 6.88 2.80 -8.84
N GLN A 111 7.96 2.59 -9.58
CA GLN A 111 9.22 2.12 -9.04
C GLN A 111 10.23 3.25 -9.06
N SER A 112 10.82 3.57 -7.90
CA SER A 112 11.91 4.53 -7.89
C SER A 112 13.19 3.87 -8.40
N GLN A 113 14.02 4.63 -9.10
CA GLN A 113 15.34 4.16 -9.47
C GLN A 113 16.28 4.22 -8.27
N PRO A 114 17.15 3.22 -8.09
CA PRO A 114 18.18 3.31 -7.07
C PRO A 114 19.06 4.53 -7.30
N ALA A 115 19.55 5.14 -6.23
CA ALA A 115 20.46 6.26 -6.32
C ALA A 115 21.71 5.85 -7.09
N GLY A 116 22.12 6.67 -8.10
CA GLY A 116 23.26 6.37 -8.96
C GLY A 116 22.99 5.42 -10.11
N ALA A 117 21.77 4.90 -10.27
CA ALA A 117 21.40 4.09 -11.41
C ALA A 117 21.32 4.96 -12.67
N PRO A 118 21.75 4.45 -13.83
CA PRO A 118 21.55 5.18 -15.08
C PRO A 118 20.06 5.37 -15.35
N ALA A 119 19.74 6.52 -15.88
CA ALA A 119 18.37 6.84 -16.22
C ALA A 119 17.85 5.93 -17.34
#